data_a38aec334bf059f6314c5c2227af8215
#
_entry.id   a38aec334bf059f6314c5c2227af8215
#
_cell.length_a   1.000
_cell.length_b   1.000
_cell.length_c   1.000
_cell.angle_alpha   90.00
_cell.angle_beta   90.00
_cell.angle_gamma   90.00
#
_symmetry.space_group_name_H-M   'P 1'
#
loop_
_entity.id
_entity.type
_entity.pdbx_description
1 polymer ?
#
loop_
_entity_poly.entity_id
_entity_poly.type
_entity_poly.pdbx_seq_one_letter_code
_entity_poly.pdbx_strand_id
1 'polypeptide(L)'
;LHTFGRDLKWNPHIHCLISEGGYSDDAFWRNVSHFNYTFLRNAFRTALLKEMLLRIGPSFKKVSARCYLEHEHGFYVYAKPNRCDPKTVAKYIGRYLGRPVIATSRIDSYTGDLVSFHYNRHEDTFRKPFLSWILSNALSGTSLKNISR
;
A
#
# COMPACT_ATOMS: atom_id res chain seq x y z
N LEU A 1 3.48 -1.88 4.46
CA LEU A 1 3.61 -1.04 3.28
C LEU A 1 3.80 -1.92 2.05
N HIS A 2 2.99 -1.70 1.05
CA HIS A 2 3.13 -2.32 -0.28
C HIS A 2 3.47 -1.23 -1.29
N THR A 3 4.41 -1.52 -2.17
CA THR A 3 4.91 -0.52 -3.12
C THR A 3 4.36 -0.69 -4.53
N PHE A 4 3.83 -1.88 -4.84
CA PHE A 4 3.37 -2.22 -6.19
C PHE A 4 1.94 -2.72 -6.20
N GLY A 5 1.23 -2.42 -7.29
CA GLY A 5 -0.04 -3.04 -7.63
C GLY A 5 0.12 -4.48 -8.12
N ARG A 6 -0.99 -5.14 -8.43
CA ARG A 6 -0.98 -6.51 -8.97
C ARG A 6 -0.31 -6.61 -10.33
N ASP A 7 -0.29 -5.53 -11.08
CA ASP A 7 0.34 -5.35 -12.39
C ASP A 7 1.79 -4.87 -12.31
N LEU A 8 2.37 -4.87 -11.11
CA LEU A 8 3.69 -4.38 -10.76
C LEU A 8 3.92 -2.89 -11.07
N LYS A 9 2.88 -2.11 -11.32
CA LYS A 9 2.99 -0.66 -11.36
C LYS A 9 3.23 -0.11 -9.97
N TRP A 10 3.99 0.98 -9.91
CA TRP A 10 4.20 1.72 -8.68
C TRP A 10 2.86 2.18 -8.10
N ASN A 11 2.54 1.67 -6.94
CA ASN A 11 1.30 1.96 -6.22
C ASN A 11 1.55 1.79 -4.72
N PRO A 12 2.27 2.74 -4.09
CA PRO A 12 2.53 2.66 -2.66
C PRO A 12 1.24 2.78 -1.86
N HIS A 13 0.97 1.79 -1.02
CA HIS A 13 -0.20 1.76 -0.18
C HIS A 13 0.06 1.00 1.12
N ILE A 14 -0.77 1.28 2.12
CA ILE A 14 -0.65 0.71 3.45
C ILE A 14 -1.89 -0.13 3.72
N HIS A 15 -1.68 -1.36 4.18
CA HIS A 15 -2.72 -2.17 4.79
C HIS A 15 -2.58 -2.09 6.31
N CYS A 16 -3.66 -1.74 7.00
CA CYS A 16 -3.73 -1.71 8.45
C CYS A 16 -4.88 -2.58 8.93
N LEU A 17 -4.67 -3.23 10.05
CA LEU A 17 -5.74 -3.80 10.87
C LEU A 17 -5.83 -2.94 12.13
N ILE A 18 -7.02 -2.42 12.39
CA ILE A 18 -7.28 -1.60 13.56
C ILE A 18 -8.50 -2.14 14.29
N SER A 19 -8.51 -2.02 15.62
CA SER A 19 -9.66 -2.38 16.44
C SER A 19 -10.79 -1.36 16.24
N GLU A 20 -12.03 -1.84 16.27
CA GLU A 20 -13.23 -0.97 16.29
C GLU A 20 -13.56 -0.52 17.72
N GLY A 21 -12.55 -0.22 18.49
CA GLY A 21 -12.66 0.25 19.86
C GLY A 21 -11.33 0.28 20.58
N GLY A 22 -11.38 0.66 21.83
CA GLY A 22 -10.23 0.72 22.73
C GLY A 22 -10.68 0.74 24.19
N TYR A 23 -9.73 0.51 25.08
CA TYR A 23 -9.93 0.72 26.50
C TYR A 23 -9.76 2.20 26.83
N SER A 24 -10.71 2.74 27.58
CA SER A 24 -10.60 4.06 28.18
C SER A 24 -9.74 4.02 29.45
N ASP A 25 -9.37 5.17 30.00
CA ASP A 25 -8.51 5.26 31.19
C ASP A 25 -9.13 4.58 32.44
N ASP A 26 -10.46 4.42 32.45
CA ASP A 26 -11.22 3.69 33.47
C ASP A 26 -11.28 2.18 33.20
N ALA A 27 -10.46 1.67 32.27
CA ALA A 27 -10.36 0.28 31.86
C ALA A 27 -11.64 -0.37 31.28
N PHE A 28 -12.60 0.44 30.82
CA PHE A 28 -13.77 -0.06 30.09
C PHE A 28 -13.53 -0.03 28.58
N TRP A 29 -13.96 -1.09 27.93
CA TRP A 29 -13.95 -1.15 26.46
C TRP A 29 -15.01 -0.21 25.88
N ARG A 30 -14.58 0.66 24.97
CA ARG A 30 -15.47 1.56 24.24
C ARG A 30 -15.41 1.27 22.76
N ASN A 31 -16.55 0.95 22.16
CA ASN A 31 -16.64 0.73 20.73
C ASN A 31 -16.63 2.05 19.97
N VAL A 32 -15.94 2.06 18.85
CA VAL A 32 -16.05 3.10 17.81
C VAL A 32 -17.17 2.69 16.87
N SER A 33 -18.32 3.37 16.96
CA SER A 33 -19.51 3.05 16.17
C SER A 33 -19.41 3.55 14.72
N HIS A 34 -18.55 4.51 14.45
CA HIS A 34 -18.43 5.13 13.13
C HIS A 34 -17.03 5.70 12.90
N PHE A 35 -16.45 5.38 11.74
CA PHE A 35 -15.22 6.01 11.27
C PHE A 35 -15.56 7.14 10.30
N ASN A 36 -15.13 8.33 10.63
CA ASN A 36 -15.24 9.46 9.72
C ASN A 36 -14.15 9.38 8.64
N TYR A 37 -14.51 8.85 7.48
CA TYR A 37 -13.56 8.67 6.36
C TYR A 37 -13.04 9.98 5.80
N THR A 38 -13.83 11.04 5.79
CA THR A 38 -13.38 12.37 5.35
C THR A 38 -12.29 12.88 6.28
N PHE A 39 -12.49 12.74 7.59
CA PHE A 39 -11.47 13.07 8.57
C PHE A 39 -10.20 12.21 8.36
N LEU A 40 -10.34 10.90 8.22
CA LEU A 40 -9.20 9.99 8.03
C LEU A 40 -8.41 10.30 6.76
N ARG A 41 -9.07 10.60 5.66
CA ARG A 41 -8.43 10.98 4.38
C ARG A 41 -7.57 12.23 4.54
N ASN A 42 -8.13 13.26 5.18
CA ASN A 42 -7.44 14.52 5.42
C ASN A 42 -6.31 14.36 6.43
N ALA A 43 -6.55 13.63 7.52
CA ALA A 43 -5.54 13.35 8.54
C ALA A 43 -4.37 12.56 7.96
N PHE A 44 -4.64 11.53 7.15
CA PHE A 44 -3.61 10.72 6.50
C PHE A 44 -2.77 11.56 5.52
N ARG A 45 -3.40 12.35 4.64
CA ARG A 45 -2.68 13.28 3.75
C ARG A 45 -1.77 14.21 4.55
N THR A 46 -2.33 14.86 5.57
CA THR A 46 -1.59 15.84 6.37
C THR A 46 -0.42 15.20 7.11
N ALA A 47 -0.64 14.08 7.77
CA ALA A 47 0.42 13.37 8.50
C ALA A 47 1.54 12.90 7.55
N LEU A 48 1.18 12.31 6.42
CA LEU A 48 2.15 11.82 5.43
C LEU A 48 2.97 12.97 4.84
N LEU A 49 2.32 14.04 4.36
CA LEU A 49 3.03 15.16 3.74
C LEU A 49 3.90 15.92 4.75
N LYS A 50 3.46 16.04 6.00
CA LYS A 50 4.26 16.63 7.08
C LYS A 50 5.52 15.81 7.35
N GLU A 51 5.39 14.49 7.46
CA GLU A 51 6.51 13.60 7.70
C GLU A 51 7.49 13.57 6.52
N MET A 52 6.97 13.57 5.29
CA MET A 52 7.82 13.68 4.09
C MET A 52 8.56 15.02 4.03
N LEU A 53 7.91 16.11 4.37
CA LEU A 53 8.56 17.43 4.42
C LEU A 53 9.67 17.45 5.47
N LEU A 54 9.45 16.85 6.62
CA LEU A 54 10.45 16.75 7.68
C LEU A 54 11.70 15.96 7.21
N ARG A 55 11.49 14.85 6.50
CA ARG A 55 12.58 13.94 6.07
C ARG A 55 13.28 14.38 4.80
N ILE A 56 12.56 14.91 3.84
CA ILE A 56 13.10 15.33 2.53
C ILE A 56 13.62 16.78 2.59
N GLY A 57 13.00 17.60 3.42
CA GLY A 57 13.38 18.99 3.61
C GLY A 57 12.69 19.98 2.65
N PRO A 58 13.24 21.20 2.54
CA PRO A 58 12.59 22.32 1.84
C PRO A 58 12.27 22.06 0.35
N SER A 59 13.02 21.20 -0.33
CA SER A 59 12.79 20.84 -1.73
C SER A 59 11.42 20.21 -1.97
N PHE A 60 10.84 19.57 -0.95
CA PHE A 60 9.53 18.92 -1.02
C PHE A 60 8.34 19.91 -0.92
N LYS A 61 8.57 21.18 -0.53
CA LYS A 61 7.48 22.15 -0.30
C LYS A 61 6.56 22.32 -1.51
N LYS A 62 7.12 22.44 -2.72
CA LYS A 62 6.33 22.60 -3.95
C LYS A 62 5.47 21.37 -4.24
N VAL A 63 6.02 20.18 -4.05
CA VAL A 63 5.30 18.91 -4.24
C VAL A 63 4.18 18.79 -3.21
N SER A 64 4.47 19.08 -1.94
CA SER A 64 3.48 19.07 -0.86
C SER A 64 2.32 20.02 -1.16
N ALA A 65 2.60 21.27 -1.56
CA ALA A 65 1.56 22.24 -1.92
C ALA A 65 0.67 21.74 -3.08
N ARG A 66 1.29 21.16 -4.11
CA ARG A 66 0.57 20.57 -5.24
C ARG A 66 -0.31 19.39 -4.82
N CYS A 67 0.18 18.51 -3.92
CA CYS A 67 -0.61 17.43 -3.37
C CYS A 67 -1.84 17.92 -2.60
N TYR A 68 -1.76 19.04 -1.88
CA TYR A 68 -2.92 19.63 -1.22
C TYR A 68 -3.96 20.15 -2.21
N LEU A 69 -3.53 20.73 -3.33
CA LEU A 69 -4.43 21.22 -4.39
C LEU A 69 -5.09 20.08 -5.16
N GLU A 70 -4.30 19.07 -5.56
CA GLU A 70 -4.82 17.95 -6.37
C GLU A 70 -5.68 16.97 -5.55
N HIS A 71 -5.51 16.95 -4.23
CA HIS A 71 -6.22 16.06 -3.32
C HIS A 71 -6.93 16.84 -2.20
N GLU A 72 -7.76 17.79 -2.54
CA GLU A 72 -8.46 18.66 -1.57
C GLU A 72 -9.28 17.89 -0.54
N HIS A 73 -9.85 16.74 -0.94
CA HIS A 73 -10.60 15.84 -0.05
C HIS A 73 -9.74 14.79 0.69
N GLY A 74 -8.42 14.97 0.69
CA GLY A 74 -7.47 14.06 1.31
C GLY A 74 -7.06 12.88 0.42
N PHE A 75 -6.16 12.03 0.93
CA PHE A 75 -5.75 10.82 0.24
C PHE A 75 -6.78 9.72 0.40
N TYR A 76 -6.79 8.77 -0.56
CA TYR A 76 -7.75 7.68 -0.52
C TYR A 76 -7.53 6.79 0.70
N VAL A 77 -8.57 6.64 1.50
CA VAL A 77 -8.66 5.70 2.61
C VAL A 77 -9.91 4.87 2.41
N TYR A 78 -9.73 3.56 2.44
CA TYR A 78 -10.82 2.60 2.39
C TYR A 78 -10.72 1.67 3.59
N ALA A 79 -11.81 1.57 4.34
CA ALA A 79 -11.93 0.58 5.40
C ALA A 79 -13.19 -0.23 5.18
N LYS A 80 -13.08 -1.52 5.37
CA LYS A 80 -14.19 -2.46 5.33
C LYS A 80 -14.38 -3.00 6.75
N PRO A 81 -15.56 -2.83 7.36
CA PRO A 81 -15.87 -3.51 8.61
C PRO A 81 -15.67 -5.02 8.41
N ASN A 82 -14.86 -5.61 9.22
CA ASN A 82 -14.50 -7.01 9.08
C ASN A 82 -14.87 -7.72 10.39
N ARG A 83 -16.10 -8.14 10.50
CA ARG A 83 -16.54 -9.02 11.59
C ARG A 83 -16.00 -10.42 11.32
N CYS A 84 -14.70 -10.60 11.54
CA CYS A 84 -14.02 -11.85 11.29
C CYS A 84 -13.63 -12.50 12.60
N ASP A 85 -13.75 -13.83 12.64
CA ASP A 85 -13.13 -14.60 13.70
C ASP A 85 -11.59 -14.46 13.67
N PRO A 86 -10.89 -14.69 14.80
CA PRO A 86 -9.45 -14.53 14.90
C PRO A 86 -8.65 -15.32 13.86
N LYS A 87 -9.14 -16.51 13.45
CA LYS A 87 -8.46 -17.33 12.43
C LYS A 87 -8.48 -16.69 11.05
N THR A 88 -9.62 -16.07 10.70
CA THR A 88 -9.75 -15.33 9.44
C THR A 88 -8.86 -14.09 9.44
N VAL A 89 -8.78 -13.38 10.56
CA VAL A 89 -7.87 -12.24 10.73
C VAL A 89 -6.41 -12.69 10.60
N ALA A 90 -6.01 -13.75 11.29
CA ALA A 90 -4.66 -14.32 11.22
C ALA A 90 -4.29 -14.75 9.79
N LYS A 91 -5.21 -15.40 9.06
CA LYS A 91 -5.02 -15.75 7.64
C LYS A 91 -4.89 -14.52 6.76
N TYR A 92 -5.65 -13.46 7.02
CA TYR A 92 -5.55 -12.21 6.29
C TYR A 92 -4.17 -11.57 6.47
N ILE A 93 -3.73 -11.43 7.72
CA ILE A 93 -2.41 -10.88 8.06
C ILE A 93 -1.30 -11.75 7.47
N GLY A 94 -1.36 -13.07 7.64
CA GLY A 94 -0.36 -13.99 7.12
C GLY A 94 -0.20 -13.94 5.60
N ARG A 95 -1.28 -13.63 4.86
CA ARG A 95 -1.20 -13.41 3.41
C ARG A 95 -0.35 -12.22 3.01
N TYR A 96 -0.21 -11.22 3.87
CA TYR A 96 0.51 -9.99 3.57
C TYR A 96 1.90 -9.92 4.18
N LEU A 97 2.16 -10.66 5.28
CA LEU A 97 3.46 -10.62 5.97
C LEU A 97 4.55 -11.43 5.26
N GLY A 98 4.20 -12.52 4.59
CA GLY A 98 5.18 -13.44 4.00
C GLY A 98 5.14 -13.51 2.47
N ARG A 99 4.36 -12.69 1.78
CA ARG A 99 4.26 -12.77 0.33
C ARG A 99 5.32 -11.96 -0.37
N PRO A 100 6.06 -12.57 -1.31
CA PRO A 100 6.88 -11.82 -2.25
C PRO A 100 6.00 -10.91 -3.12
N VAL A 101 6.61 -9.89 -3.71
CA VAL A 101 5.93 -8.93 -4.61
C VAL A 101 5.17 -9.64 -5.72
N ILE A 102 5.72 -10.76 -6.19
CA ILE A 102 5.10 -11.68 -7.15
C ILE A 102 5.32 -13.13 -6.71
N ALA A 103 4.29 -13.96 -6.79
CA ALA A 103 4.43 -15.39 -6.57
C ALA A 103 5.08 -16.04 -7.82
N THR A 104 5.97 -17.01 -7.63
CA THR A 104 6.62 -17.73 -8.71
C THR A 104 5.64 -18.40 -9.68
N SER A 105 4.51 -18.89 -9.17
CA SER A 105 3.41 -19.44 -9.98
C SER A 105 2.77 -18.46 -10.96
N ARG A 106 3.05 -17.17 -10.83
CA ARG A 106 2.57 -16.11 -11.72
C ARG A 106 3.56 -15.76 -12.83
N ILE A 107 4.75 -16.34 -12.80
CA ILE A 107 5.77 -16.14 -13.84
C ILE A 107 5.49 -17.15 -14.95
N ASP A 108 5.22 -16.65 -16.14
CA ASP A 108 4.93 -17.47 -17.33
C ASP A 108 6.21 -17.83 -18.09
N SER A 109 7.15 -16.90 -18.21
CA SER A 109 8.44 -17.12 -18.88
C SER A 109 9.51 -16.17 -18.39
N TYR A 110 10.78 -16.59 -18.57
CA TYR A 110 11.97 -15.81 -18.30
C TYR A 110 13.00 -16.01 -19.40
N THR A 111 13.47 -14.94 -20.01
CA THR A 111 14.45 -14.97 -21.13
C THR A 111 15.78 -14.29 -20.78
N GLY A 112 16.07 -14.07 -19.48
CA GLY A 112 17.24 -13.32 -19.02
C GLY A 112 16.97 -11.84 -18.86
N ASP A 113 16.50 -11.16 -19.90
CA ASP A 113 16.19 -9.71 -19.86
C ASP A 113 14.72 -9.42 -19.55
N LEU A 114 13.83 -10.32 -19.93
CA LEU A 114 12.40 -10.16 -19.77
C LEU A 114 11.80 -11.28 -18.93
N VAL A 115 10.90 -10.87 -18.03
CA VAL A 115 10.00 -11.76 -17.29
C VAL A 115 8.59 -11.49 -17.77
N SER A 116 7.91 -12.50 -18.29
CA SER A 116 6.47 -12.43 -18.54
C SER A 116 5.72 -13.01 -17.37
N PHE A 117 4.71 -12.30 -16.91
CA PHE A 117 3.89 -12.74 -15.80
C PHE A 117 2.42 -12.42 -16.03
N HIS A 118 1.55 -13.17 -15.35
CA HIS A 118 0.12 -12.92 -15.36
C HIS A 118 -0.39 -12.37 -14.02
N TYR A 119 -1.45 -11.59 -14.09
CA TYR A 119 -2.18 -11.09 -12.92
C TYR A 119 -3.68 -11.03 -13.20
N ASN A 120 -4.47 -11.26 -12.18
CA ASN A 120 -5.91 -11.21 -12.28
C ASN A 120 -6.42 -9.83 -11.87
N ARG A 121 -7.29 -9.27 -12.69
CA ARG A 121 -8.04 -8.06 -12.39
C ARG A 121 -9.52 -8.36 -12.63
N HIS A 122 -10.30 -8.38 -11.55
CA HIS A 122 -11.65 -8.92 -11.53
C HIS A 122 -11.64 -10.40 -11.95
N GLU A 123 -12.40 -10.78 -12.96
CA GLU A 123 -12.48 -12.15 -13.49
C GLU A 123 -11.47 -12.42 -14.63
N ASP A 124 -10.83 -11.36 -15.13
CA ASP A 124 -9.90 -11.45 -16.25
C ASP A 124 -8.47 -11.70 -15.82
N THR A 125 -7.75 -12.48 -16.65
CA THR A 125 -6.31 -12.72 -16.51
C THR A 125 -5.56 -11.94 -17.56
N PHE A 126 -4.67 -11.06 -17.11
CA PHE A 126 -3.81 -10.25 -17.96
C PHE A 126 -2.38 -10.78 -17.94
N ARG A 127 -1.68 -10.69 -19.09
CA ARG A 127 -0.26 -10.98 -19.21
C ARG A 127 0.53 -9.71 -19.48
N LYS A 128 1.72 -9.62 -18.90
CA LYS A 128 2.57 -8.45 -19.08
C LYS A 128 4.05 -8.83 -19.05
N PRO A 129 4.83 -8.40 -20.05
CA PRO A 129 6.29 -8.49 -19.98
C PRO A 129 6.82 -7.38 -19.05
N PHE A 130 7.92 -7.68 -18.39
CA PHE A 130 8.60 -6.79 -17.48
C PHE A 130 10.11 -6.98 -17.54
N LEU A 131 10.90 -5.92 -17.43
CA LEU A 131 12.35 -6.05 -17.42
C LEU A 131 12.81 -6.74 -16.14
N SER A 132 13.63 -7.79 -16.28
CA SER A 132 14.04 -8.67 -15.18
C SER A 132 14.73 -7.91 -14.04
N TRP A 133 15.55 -6.90 -14.36
CA TRP A 133 16.26 -6.11 -13.36
C TRP A 133 15.32 -5.27 -12.48
N ILE A 134 14.18 -4.81 -13.01
CA ILE A 134 13.18 -4.07 -12.21
C ILE A 134 12.52 -5.01 -11.21
N LEU A 135 12.22 -6.24 -11.64
CA LEU A 135 11.65 -7.25 -10.76
C LEU A 135 12.65 -7.67 -9.66
N SER A 136 13.92 -7.87 -10.01
CA SER A 136 14.98 -8.16 -9.06
C SER A 136 15.12 -7.07 -8.00
N ASN A 137 15.12 -5.80 -8.41
CA ASN A 137 15.19 -4.67 -7.48
C ASN A 137 13.94 -4.56 -6.60
N ALA A 138 12.76 -4.87 -7.13
CA ALA A 138 11.52 -4.89 -6.36
C ALA A 138 11.51 -6.01 -5.31
N LEU A 139 12.07 -7.18 -5.63
CA LEU A 139 12.17 -8.33 -4.72
C LEU A 139 13.23 -8.13 -3.63
N SER A 140 14.36 -7.51 -3.95
CA SER A 140 15.47 -7.29 -3.01
C SER A 140 15.21 -6.15 -2.00
N GLY A 141 14.12 -5.42 -2.14
CA GLY A 141 13.83 -4.25 -1.28
C GLY A 141 14.84 -3.11 -1.44
N THR A 142 15.77 -3.24 -2.37
CA THR A 142 16.76 -2.21 -2.65
C THR A 142 16.08 -1.01 -3.32
N SER A 143 16.25 0.11 -2.67
CA SER A 143 15.76 1.44 -2.99
C SER A 143 15.83 1.76 -4.49
N LEU A 144 14.71 2.22 -5.02
CA LEU A 144 14.55 2.82 -6.36
C LEU A 144 15.43 4.06 -6.63
N LYS A 145 16.55 4.22 -5.94
CA LYS A 145 17.46 5.37 -6.13
C LYS A 145 18.05 5.48 -7.54
N ASN A 146 17.86 4.48 -8.40
CA ASN A 146 18.48 4.43 -9.73
C ASN A 146 17.49 4.42 -10.91
N ILE A 147 16.22 4.78 -10.71
CA ILE A 147 15.23 4.82 -11.82
C ILE A 147 15.18 6.20 -12.52
N SER A 148 16.05 7.13 -12.17
CA SER A 148 16.19 8.40 -12.88
C SER A 148 17.46 8.39 -13.75
N ARG A 149 17.43 7.67 -14.84
CA ARG A 149 18.25 7.89 -16.04
C ARG A 149 17.45 7.58 -17.28
#